data_296f53c109ce1a171169a9993771a2f4
#
_entry.id   296f53c109ce1a171169a9993771a2f4
#
_cell.length_a   1.000
_cell.length_b   1.000
_cell.length_c   1.000
_cell.angle_alpha   90.00
_cell.angle_beta   90.00
_cell.angle_gamma   90.00
#
_symmetry.space_group_name_H-M   'P 1'
#
loop_
_entity.id
_entity.type
_entity.pdbx_description
1 polymer ?
#
loop_
_entity_poly.entity_id
_entity_poly.type
_entity_poly.pdbx_seq_one_letter_code
_entity_poly.pdbx_strand_id
1 'polypeptide(L)'
;MYLHILSWLFGAELVRCMGVDHSGNGVHHDRLFNKICKEINTVSQLLSCKLTYTLVGDYYIPNIALPEENKPIGRWGRLHRDYLEKHHPLLFNDLVLSGQLWTYLADLNERAQERLFLIVEQMKAAEGVSEEWKAANQMAWVGAMNSIRNRAEEIILREMIYGEDAV
;
A
#
# COMPACT_ATOMS: atom_id res chain seq x y z
N MET A 1 -24.18 15.02 -24.02
CA MET A 1 -23.69 15.50 -25.32
C MET A 1 -22.19 15.26 -25.54
N TYR A 2 -21.38 14.96 -24.53
CA TYR A 2 -19.94 14.67 -24.63
C TYR A 2 -19.60 13.21 -24.96
N LEU A 3 -20.46 12.26 -24.64
CA LEU A 3 -20.22 10.83 -24.89
C LEU A 3 -20.36 10.40 -26.35
N HIS A 4 -21.10 11.17 -27.16
CA HIS A 4 -21.26 10.88 -28.58
C HIS A 4 -20.06 11.33 -29.43
N ILE A 5 -19.28 12.30 -28.98
CA ILE A 5 -18.12 12.83 -29.71
C ILE A 5 -16.91 11.89 -29.56
N LEU A 6 -16.74 11.25 -28.40
CA LEU A 6 -15.65 10.28 -28.16
C LEU A 6 -15.85 8.98 -28.96
N SER A 7 -17.09 8.53 -29.13
CA SER A 7 -17.40 7.35 -29.96
C SER A 7 -17.08 7.57 -31.44
N TRP A 8 -17.16 8.81 -31.93
CA TRP A 8 -16.91 9.15 -33.31
C TRP A 8 -15.42 9.31 -33.63
N LEU A 9 -14.65 9.82 -32.69
CA LEU A 9 -13.18 9.99 -32.80
C LEU A 9 -12.43 8.66 -32.73
N PHE A 10 -12.85 7.73 -31.85
CA PHE A 10 -12.22 6.42 -31.73
C PHE A 10 -12.65 5.43 -32.81
N GLY A 11 -13.87 5.53 -33.31
CA GLY A 11 -14.38 4.67 -34.38
C GLY A 11 -13.71 4.91 -35.75
N ALA A 12 -13.33 6.15 -36.04
CA ALA A 12 -12.70 6.50 -37.31
C ALA A 12 -11.23 6.08 -37.40
N GLU A 13 -10.50 6.02 -36.29
CA GLU A 13 -9.12 5.52 -36.26
C GLU A 13 -9.04 4.00 -36.30
N LEU A 14 -10.01 3.30 -35.71
CA LEU A 14 -10.07 1.84 -35.73
C LEU A 14 -10.33 1.31 -37.18
N VAL A 15 -11.11 2.04 -37.98
CA VAL A 15 -11.36 1.68 -39.39
C VAL A 15 -10.13 1.99 -40.27
N ARG A 16 -9.31 2.96 -39.91
CA ARG A 16 -8.07 3.28 -40.63
C ARG A 16 -6.96 2.26 -40.40
N CYS A 17 -6.97 1.54 -39.26
CA CYS A 17 -6.05 0.43 -38.99
C CYS A 17 -6.48 -0.89 -39.68
N MET A 18 -7.67 -0.97 -40.24
CA MET A 18 -8.14 -2.10 -41.05
C MET A 18 -7.85 -1.92 -42.56
N GLY A 19 -6.81 -1.18 -42.92
CA GLY A 19 -6.28 -1.10 -44.26
C GLY A 19 -5.80 -2.48 -44.72
N VAL A 20 -6.66 -3.22 -45.37
CA VAL A 20 -6.33 -4.46 -46.05
C VAL A 20 -5.56 -4.10 -47.31
N ASP A 21 -4.25 -4.13 -47.26
CA ASP A 21 -3.40 -4.09 -48.43
C ASP A 21 -3.41 -5.47 -49.09
N HIS A 22 -3.81 -5.48 -50.34
CA HIS A 22 -3.89 -6.68 -51.19
C HIS A 22 -2.51 -7.26 -51.59
N SER A 23 -1.48 -7.09 -50.77
CA SER A 23 -0.18 -7.75 -50.97
C SER A 23 0.26 -8.48 -49.72
N GLY A 24 0.14 -9.78 -49.71
CA GLY A 24 0.33 -10.71 -48.62
C GLY A 24 1.75 -10.80 -48.00
N ASN A 25 2.18 -9.78 -47.28
CA ASN A 25 3.35 -9.84 -46.41
C ASN A 25 3.01 -9.24 -45.03
N GLY A 26 2.32 -10.02 -44.19
CA GLY A 26 1.93 -9.66 -42.83
C GLY A 26 2.75 -10.38 -41.78
N VAL A 27 3.85 -9.81 -41.31
CA VAL A 27 4.59 -10.41 -40.14
C VAL A 27 5.00 -9.39 -39.06
N HIS A 28 4.77 -8.10 -39.22
CA HIS A 28 5.28 -7.14 -38.23
C HIS A 28 4.20 -6.33 -37.48
N HIS A 29 2.92 -6.46 -37.83
CA HIS A 29 1.82 -5.66 -37.25
C HIS A 29 1.18 -6.30 -36.00
N ASP A 30 1.32 -7.61 -35.79
CA ASP A 30 0.57 -8.34 -34.76
C ASP A 30 1.00 -8.07 -33.31
N ARG A 31 2.27 -7.73 -33.07
CA ARG A 31 2.75 -7.50 -31.71
C ARG A 31 2.30 -6.15 -31.14
N LEU A 32 2.30 -5.11 -31.96
CA LEU A 32 1.88 -3.78 -31.55
C LEU A 32 0.35 -3.75 -31.38
N PHE A 33 -0.38 -4.33 -32.31
CA PHE A 33 -1.84 -4.44 -32.26
C PHE A 33 -2.30 -5.25 -31.04
N ASN A 34 -1.69 -6.38 -30.74
CA ASN A 34 -1.99 -7.18 -29.55
C ASN A 34 -1.63 -6.45 -28.23
N LYS A 35 -0.58 -5.63 -28.25
CA LYS A 35 -0.23 -4.79 -27.08
C LYS A 35 -1.27 -3.71 -26.87
N ILE A 36 -1.68 -3.00 -27.91
CA ILE A 36 -2.72 -1.96 -27.86
C ILE A 36 -4.08 -2.57 -27.48
N CYS A 37 -4.46 -3.71 -28.01
CA CYS A 37 -5.69 -4.41 -27.63
C CYS A 37 -5.66 -4.87 -26.16
N LYS A 38 -4.52 -5.29 -25.63
CA LYS A 38 -4.38 -5.60 -24.20
C LYS A 38 -4.52 -4.36 -23.32
N GLU A 39 -3.92 -3.25 -23.70
CA GLU A 39 -4.03 -1.99 -22.96
C GLU A 39 -5.46 -1.44 -23.01
N ILE A 40 -6.15 -1.50 -24.16
CA ILE A 40 -7.56 -1.10 -24.28
C ILE A 40 -8.47 -2.02 -23.46
N ASN A 41 -8.22 -3.33 -23.42
CA ASN A 41 -8.98 -4.25 -22.56
C ASN A 41 -8.74 -3.95 -21.06
N THR A 42 -7.53 -3.58 -20.68
CA THR A 42 -7.23 -3.19 -19.28
C THR A 42 -7.94 -1.90 -18.91
N VAL A 43 -7.94 -0.90 -19.79
CA VAL A 43 -8.68 0.35 -19.60
C VAL A 43 -10.19 0.13 -19.61
N SER A 44 -10.70 -0.75 -20.48
CA SER A 44 -12.12 -1.14 -20.53
C SER A 44 -12.54 -1.90 -19.26
N GLN A 45 -11.68 -2.72 -18.67
CA GLN A 45 -11.94 -3.37 -17.39
C GLN A 45 -11.92 -2.37 -16.23
N LEU A 46 -11.06 -1.35 -16.27
CA LEU A 46 -11.03 -0.27 -15.28
C LEU A 46 -12.27 0.65 -15.39
N LEU A 47 -12.79 0.85 -16.60
CA LEU A 47 -14.02 1.65 -16.85
C LEU A 47 -15.30 0.85 -16.63
N SER A 48 -15.25 -0.48 -16.56
CA SER A 48 -16.38 -1.35 -16.25
C SER A 48 -16.56 -1.54 -14.73
N CYS A 49 -16.48 -0.46 -13.96
CA CYS A 49 -17.03 -0.45 -12.61
C CYS A 49 -18.55 -0.64 -12.73
N LYS A 50 -19.01 -1.88 -12.69
CA LYS A 50 -20.44 -2.21 -12.53
C LYS A 50 -20.82 -1.85 -11.10
N LEU A 51 -20.98 -0.54 -10.84
CA LEU A 51 -21.60 -0.09 -9.62
C LEU A 51 -23.05 -0.57 -9.61
N THR A 52 -23.35 -1.48 -8.70
CA THR A 52 -24.72 -1.88 -8.39
C THR A 52 -25.31 -0.89 -7.40
N TYR A 53 -26.59 -0.62 -7.52
CA TYR A 53 -27.29 0.31 -6.65
C TYR A 53 -28.41 -0.42 -5.92
N THR A 54 -28.63 -0.08 -4.67
CA THR A 54 -29.79 -0.54 -3.87
C THR A 54 -30.73 0.63 -3.66
N LEU A 55 -32.03 0.42 -3.94
CA LEU A 55 -33.07 1.42 -3.70
C LEU A 55 -33.41 1.41 -2.20
N VAL A 56 -33.20 2.56 -1.54
CA VAL A 56 -33.57 2.77 -0.13
C VAL A 56 -34.51 3.99 -0.08
N GLY A 57 -35.81 3.73 0.09
CA GLY A 57 -36.84 4.75 -0.04
C GLY A 57 -36.89 5.30 -1.47
N ASP A 58 -36.68 6.59 -1.66
CA ASP A 58 -36.68 7.27 -2.96
C ASP A 58 -35.26 7.49 -3.53
N TYR A 59 -34.22 6.95 -2.91
CA TYR A 59 -32.83 7.19 -3.29
C TYR A 59 -32.12 5.91 -3.69
N TYR A 60 -31.29 5.99 -4.74
CA TYR A 60 -30.38 4.92 -5.17
C TYR A 60 -29.04 5.08 -4.46
N ILE A 61 -28.70 4.14 -3.57
CA ILE A 61 -27.42 4.10 -2.86
C ILE A 61 -26.49 3.13 -3.60
N PRO A 62 -25.28 3.55 -4.00
CA PRO A 62 -24.33 2.65 -4.63
C PRO A 62 -23.80 1.62 -3.64
N ASN A 63 -23.76 0.35 -4.04
CA ASN A 63 -23.20 -0.76 -3.25
C ASN A 63 -21.67 -0.73 -3.38
N ILE A 64 -21.02 0.16 -2.66
CA ILE A 64 -19.57 0.23 -2.59
C ILE A 64 -19.14 -0.58 -1.38
N ALA A 65 -18.57 -1.76 -1.63
CA ALA A 65 -17.89 -2.53 -0.59
C ALA A 65 -16.42 -2.09 -0.56
N LEU A 66 -16.00 -1.52 0.56
CA LEU A 66 -14.58 -1.32 0.82
C LEU A 66 -13.96 -2.69 1.11
N PRO A 67 -12.74 -2.99 0.62
CA PRO A 67 -12.02 -4.18 1.05
C PRO A 67 -11.87 -4.12 2.57
N GLU A 68 -12.39 -5.14 3.25
CA GLU A 68 -12.27 -5.26 4.71
C GLU A 68 -10.83 -5.64 5.04
N GLU A 69 -9.99 -4.65 5.24
CA GLU A 69 -8.66 -4.85 5.79
C GLU A 69 -8.76 -4.89 7.32
N ASN A 70 -8.87 -6.10 7.85
CA ASN A 70 -9.01 -6.36 9.29
C ASN A 70 -7.68 -6.30 10.07
N LYS A 71 -6.58 -5.89 9.43
CA LYS A 71 -5.30 -5.77 10.12
C LYS A 71 -5.30 -4.51 11.01
N PRO A 72 -5.12 -4.64 12.33
CA PRO A 72 -5.08 -3.48 13.22
C PRO A 72 -3.83 -2.64 12.97
N ILE A 73 -4.01 -1.35 12.80
CA ILE A 73 -2.90 -0.41 12.78
C ILE A 73 -2.43 -0.21 14.23
N GLY A 74 -1.25 -0.73 14.56
CA GLY A 74 -0.67 -0.59 15.88
C GLY A 74 -0.09 0.80 16.14
N ARG A 75 0.66 0.93 17.25
CA ARG A 75 1.31 2.18 17.68
C ARG A 75 2.24 2.75 16.59
N TRP A 76 3.08 1.89 15.98
CA TRP A 76 4.07 2.30 15.00
C TRP A 76 3.43 2.80 13.69
N GLY A 77 2.40 2.12 13.21
CA GLY A 77 1.67 2.55 12.02
C GLY A 77 1.00 3.92 12.20
N ARG A 78 0.43 4.20 13.38
CA ARG A 78 -0.15 5.53 13.68
C ARG A 78 0.90 6.64 13.70
N LEU A 79 2.05 6.40 14.32
CA LEU A 79 3.16 7.36 14.34
C LEU A 79 3.68 7.65 12.92
N HIS A 80 3.83 6.60 12.11
CA HIS A 80 4.28 6.75 10.72
C HIS A 80 3.26 7.48 9.86
N ARG A 81 1.95 7.21 10.04
CA ARG A 81 0.89 7.97 9.36
C ARG A 81 1.00 9.46 9.63
N ASP A 82 1.12 9.85 10.91
CA ASP A 82 1.22 11.24 11.33
C ASP A 82 2.51 11.90 10.80
N TYR A 83 3.57 11.13 10.64
CA TYR A 83 4.81 11.57 10.02
C TYR A 83 4.65 11.80 8.51
N LEU A 84 4.06 10.83 7.77
CA LEU A 84 3.80 10.94 6.34
C LEU A 84 2.90 12.14 6.02
N GLU A 85 1.84 12.36 6.78
CA GLU A 85 0.93 13.48 6.58
C GLU A 85 1.64 14.84 6.67
N LYS A 86 2.61 14.97 7.58
CA LYS A 86 3.33 16.23 7.84
C LYS A 86 4.54 16.45 6.92
N HIS A 87 5.29 15.40 6.64
CA HIS A 87 6.59 15.50 5.98
C HIS A 87 6.57 15.03 4.52
N HIS A 88 5.67 14.07 4.17
CA HIS A 88 5.56 13.48 2.84
C HIS A 88 4.11 13.50 2.31
N PRO A 89 3.47 14.69 2.19
CA PRO A 89 2.05 14.79 1.83
C PRO A 89 1.72 14.21 0.44
N LEU A 90 2.66 14.23 -0.50
CA LEU A 90 2.45 13.65 -1.82
C LEU A 90 2.30 12.13 -1.74
N LEU A 91 3.23 11.47 -1.07
CA LEU A 91 3.18 10.02 -0.86
C LEU A 91 1.95 9.59 -0.04
N PHE A 92 1.62 10.36 0.99
CA PHE A 92 0.42 10.12 1.79
C PHE A 92 -0.85 10.15 0.92
N ASN A 93 -0.99 11.18 0.07
CA ASN A 93 -2.13 11.31 -0.84
C ASN A 93 -2.19 10.17 -1.86
N ASP A 94 -1.06 9.76 -2.43
CA ASP A 94 -1.00 8.63 -3.36
C ASP A 94 -1.45 7.31 -2.70
N LEU A 95 -1.01 7.05 -1.47
CA LEU A 95 -1.42 5.87 -0.70
C LEU A 95 -2.90 5.91 -0.32
N VAL A 96 -3.45 7.09 0.00
CA VAL A 96 -4.89 7.27 0.27
C VAL A 96 -5.71 7.04 -0.99
N LEU A 97 -5.32 7.64 -2.12
CA LEU A 97 -6.05 7.52 -3.39
C LEU A 97 -5.99 6.11 -3.96
N SER A 98 -4.88 5.40 -3.77
CA SER A 98 -4.75 3.99 -4.16
C SER A 98 -5.50 3.02 -3.23
N GLY A 99 -5.95 3.48 -2.06
CA GLY A 99 -6.58 2.64 -1.04
C GLY A 99 -5.62 1.71 -0.29
N GLN A 100 -4.31 1.86 -0.48
CA GLN A 100 -3.29 0.98 0.09
C GLN A 100 -2.71 1.47 1.43
N LEU A 101 -3.13 2.64 1.90
CA LEU A 101 -2.58 3.25 3.11
C LEU A 101 -2.67 2.31 4.33
N TRP A 102 -3.82 1.69 4.54
CA TRP A 102 -4.05 0.85 5.72
C TRP A 102 -3.19 -0.41 5.70
N THR A 103 -3.11 -1.09 4.57
CA THR A 103 -2.25 -2.27 4.38
C THR A 103 -0.79 -1.92 4.64
N TYR A 104 -0.31 -0.83 4.03
CA TYR A 104 1.05 -0.34 4.19
C TYR A 104 1.40 -0.06 5.67
N LEU A 105 0.50 0.64 6.40
CA LEU A 105 0.72 0.97 7.82
C LEU A 105 0.65 -0.27 8.72
N ALA A 106 -0.20 -1.24 8.41
CA ALA A 106 -0.30 -2.49 9.15
C ALA A 106 0.96 -3.34 8.96
N ASP A 107 1.44 -3.48 7.73
CA ASP A 107 2.67 -4.23 7.42
C ASP A 107 3.92 -3.55 8.01
N LEU A 108 3.98 -2.21 8.01
CA LEU A 108 5.05 -1.48 8.69
C LEU A 108 5.02 -1.71 10.20
N ASN A 109 3.83 -1.70 10.81
CA ASN A 109 3.69 -1.97 12.24
C ASN A 109 4.16 -3.38 12.62
N GLU A 110 3.84 -4.39 11.82
CA GLU A 110 4.25 -5.77 12.02
C GLU A 110 5.79 -5.88 11.94
N ARG A 111 6.39 -5.36 10.87
CA ARG A 111 7.87 -5.32 10.72
C ARG A 111 8.56 -4.58 11.85
N ALA A 112 8.00 -3.46 12.31
CA ALA A 112 8.56 -2.70 13.43
C ALA A 112 8.51 -3.48 14.75
N GLN A 113 7.43 -4.23 14.99
CA GLN A 113 7.32 -5.10 16.18
C GLN A 113 8.32 -6.25 16.15
N GLU A 114 8.46 -6.92 15.01
CA GLU A 114 9.45 -8.00 14.84
C GLU A 114 10.88 -7.48 15.05
N ARG A 115 11.19 -6.34 14.43
CA ARG A 115 12.51 -5.70 14.57
C ARG A 115 12.81 -5.30 16.02
N LEU A 116 11.80 -4.72 16.71
CA LEU A 116 11.90 -4.35 18.11
C LEU A 116 12.24 -5.57 18.98
N PHE A 117 11.52 -6.67 18.78
CA PHE A 117 11.76 -7.90 19.51
C PHE A 117 13.20 -8.41 19.31
N LEU A 118 13.68 -8.44 18.08
CA LEU A 118 15.05 -8.89 17.76
C LEU A 118 16.10 -7.99 18.43
N ILE A 119 15.95 -6.67 18.38
CA ILE A 119 16.89 -5.72 19.00
C ILE A 119 16.90 -5.90 20.51
N VAL A 120 15.73 -6.03 21.15
CA VAL A 120 15.63 -6.23 22.59
C VAL A 120 16.33 -7.53 23.01
N GLU A 121 16.12 -8.64 22.29
CA GLU A 121 16.79 -9.91 22.61
C GLU A 121 18.31 -9.84 22.41
N GLN A 122 18.78 -9.16 21.37
CA GLN A 122 20.21 -8.93 21.15
C GLN A 122 20.84 -8.09 22.27
N MET A 123 20.17 -7.02 22.68
CA MET A 123 20.65 -6.17 23.78
C MET A 123 20.64 -6.89 25.13
N LYS A 124 19.60 -7.70 25.40
CA LYS A 124 19.55 -8.55 26.61
C LYS A 124 20.74 -9.50 26.69
N ALA A 125 21.02 -10.16 25.57
CA ALA A 125 22.17 -11.09 25.49
C ALA A 125 23.51 -10.36 25.68
N ALA A 126 23.68 -9.18 25.07
CA ALA A 126 24.91 -8.39 25.16
C ALA A 126 25.16 -7.83 26.58
N GLU A 127 24.10 -7.44 27.29
CA GLU A 127 24.20 -6.88 28.66
C GLU A 127 24.09 -7.93 29.76
N GLY A 128 23.90 -9.21 29.39
CA GLY A 128 23.80 -10.30 30.36
C GLY A 128 22.55 -10.23 31.24
N VAL A 129 21.47 -9.63 30.78
CA VAL A 129 20.22 -9.50 31.52
C VAL A 129 19.47 -10.84 31.48
N SER A 130 19.69 -11.66 32.52
CA SER A 130 19.12 -13.00 32.62
C SER A 130 17.95 -13.08 33.61
N GLU A 131 17.20 -14.18 33.55
CA GLU A 131 16.14 -14.47 34.53
C GLU A 131 16.73 -14.80 35.93
N GLU A 132 17.97 -15.30 35.99
CA GLU A 132 18.68 -15.49 37.26
C GLU A 132 18.94 -14.16 37.96
N TRP A 133 19.34 -13.14 37.19
CA TRP A 133 19.52 -11.80 37.75
C TRP A 133 18.21 -11.20 38.24
N LYS A 134 17.09 -11.46 37.54
CA LYS A 134 15.77 -11.06 37.99
C LYS A 134 15.38 -11.66 39.34
N ALA A 135 15.72 -12.93 39.59
CA ALA A 135 15.47 -13.60 40.83
C ALA A 135 16.33 -13.02 41.97
N ALA A 136 17.59 -12.59 41.70
CA ALA A 136 18.48 -12.01 42.67
C ALA A 136 18.15 -10.53 42.99
N ASN A 137 17.81 -9.72 42.00
CA ASN A 137 17.52 -8.30 42.14
C ASN A 137 16.49 -7.80 41.12
N GLN A 138 15.21 -7.95 41.47
CA GLN A 138 14.10 -7.62 40.58
C GLN A 138 14.08 -6.15 40.13
N MET A 139 14.36 -5.20 41.05
CA MET A 139 14.29 -3.77 40.72
C MET A 139 15.39 -3.34 39.75
N ALA A 140 16.60 -3.84 39.95
CA ALA A 140 17.70 -3.58 39.02
C ALA A 140 17.43 -4.19 37.62
N TRP A 141 16.88 -5.40 37.60
CA TRP A 141 16.47 -6.06 36.34
C TRP A 141 15.41 -5.24 35.58
N VAL A 142 14.36 -4.75 36.29
CA VAL A 142 13.32 -3.90 35.65
C VAL A 142 13.94 -2.61 35.12
N GLY A 143 14.85 -1.97 35.84
CA GLY A 143 15.54 -0.78 35.35
C GLY A 143 16.35 -1.04 34.08
N ALA A 144 17.11 -2.14 34.04
CA ALA A 144 17.88 -2.54 32.89
C ALA A 144 16.98 -2.86 31.67
N MET A 145 15.91 -3.62 31.88
CA MET A 145 14.95 -3.95 30.81
C MET A 145 14.25 -2.71 30.22
N ASN A 146 13.87 -1.76 31.08
CA ASN A 146 13.29 -0.50 30.62
C ASN A 146 14.30 0.33 29.79
N SER A 147 15.56 0.37 30.22
CA SER A 147 16.64 1.03 29.49
C SER A 147 16.86 0.41 28.13
N ILE A 148 16.94 -0.92 28.04
CA ILE A 148 17.09 -1.67 26.79
C ILE A 148 15.91 -1.36 25.86
N ARG A 149 14.68 -1.44 26.39
CA ARG A 149 13.46 -1.21 25.61
C ARG A 149 13.42 0.20 25.06
N ASN A 150 13.73 1.22 25.86
CA ASN A 150 13.73 2.61 25.42
C ASN A 150 14.75 2.85 24.29
N ARG A 151 15.96 2.30 24.41
CA ARG A 151 16.98 2.38 23.35
C ARG A 151 16.57 1.65 22.09
N ALA A 152 15.95 0.48 22.21
CA ALA A 152 15.44 -0.27 21.07
C ALA A 152 14.29 0.48 20.38
N GLU A 153 13.36 1.08 21.13
CA GLU A 153 12.28 1.92 20.57
C GLU A 153 12.84 3.15 19.84
N GLU A 154 13.88 3.78 20.37
CA GLU A 154 14.54 4.93 19.73
C GLU A 154 15.19 4.56 18.39
N ILE A 155 15.81 3.38 18.31
CA ILE A 155 16.36 2.86 17.05
C ILE A 155 15.25 2.66 16.01
N ILE A 156 14.12 2.03 16.39
CA ILE A 156 12.99 1.82 15.51
C ILE A 156 12.39 3.14 15.03
N LEU A 157 12.23 4.11 15.93
CA LEU A 157 11.72 5.43 15.55
C LEU A 157 12.61 6.09 14.51
N ARG A 158 13.91 6.04 14.68
CA ARG A 158 14.86 6.66 13.77
C ARG A 158 14.99 5.94 12.44
N GLU A 159 15.05 4.59 12.46
CA GLU A 159 15.31 3.81 11.25
C GLU A 159 14.06 3.55 10.41
N MET A 160 12.92 3.29 11.05
CA MET A 160 11.73 2.81 10.36
C MET A 160 10.58 3.83 10.31
N ILE A 161 10.47 4.71 11.31
CA ILE A 161 9.33 5.63 11.40
C ILE A 161 9.65 6.99 10.79
N TYR A 162 10.83 7.53 11.08
CA TYR A 162 11.26 8.87 10.66
C TYR A 162 12.42 8.85 9.66
N GLY A 163 12.95 7.67 9.30
CA GLY A 163 14.04 7.55 8.33
C GLY A 163 13.55 7.73 6.90
N GLU A 164 14.44 8.24 6.04
CA GLU A 164 14.17 8.36 4.59
C GLU A 164 14.02 6.98 3.92
N ASP A 165 14.54 5.92 4.56
CA ASP A 165 14.47 4.53 4.06
C ASP A 165 13.11 3.85 4.36
N ALA A 166 12.19 4.53 5.05
CA ALA A 166 10.87 4.00 5.38
C ALA A 166 9.85 4.21 4.24
N VAL A 167 10.27 4.78 3.10
CA VAL A 167 9.42 5.12 1.95
C VAL A 167 9.75 4.24 0.75
#